data_87e1083ef1ec1f689128e988363876e2
#
_entry.id   87e1083ef1ec1f689128e988363876e2
#
_cell.length_a   1.000
_cell.length_b   1.000
_cell.length_c   1.000
_cell.angle_alpha   90.00
_cell.angle_beta   90.00
_cell.angle_gamma   90.00
#
_symmetry.space_group_name_H-M   'P 1'
#
loop_
_entity.id
_entity.type
_entity.pdbx_description
1 polymer ?
#
loop_
_entity_poly.entity_id
_entity_poly.type
_entity_poly.pdbx_seq_one_letter_code
_entity_poly.pdbx_strand_id
1 'polypeptide(L)'
;NSRAKLLGLELQPWRANSDKAEYIVLCGQHDKSLQWQGMPPLGKWVSDTMKAIRKVTPRPIVWRAHPRAPLQYLETQYKDVIKEPPVKLQGTYDSYDQRFDALDWAVISYSSNMGPHAIIRGKPAFVGESSLAWDVGNDINNLENIENPIMPDREQWLNDYAWTEYTIEEISEGLPLNYLTTLL
;
A
#
# COMPACT_ATOMS: atom_id res chain seq x y z
N ASN A 1 -18.53 11.70 5.30
CA ASN A 1 -18.17 11.03 6.55
C ASN A 1 -17.34 11.96 7.44
N SER A 2 -17.82 12.19 8.67
CA SER A 2 -17.17 13.09 9.62
C SER A 2 -15.80 12.58 10.09
N ARG A 3 -15.66 11.23 10.31
CA ARG A 3 -14.42 10.63 10.79
C ARG A 3 -13.30 10.66 9.75
N ALA A 4 -13.57 10.27 8.52
CA ALA A 4 -12.57 10.34 7.45
C ALA A 4 -12.03 11.77 7.28
N LYS A 5 -12.92 12.78 7.35
CA LYS A 5 -12.52 14.20 7.31
C LYS A 5 -11.68 14.60 8.53
N LEU A 6 -12.02 14.13 9.73
CA LEU A 6 -11.23 14.37 10.94
C LEU A 6 -9.79 13.86 10.80
N LEU A 7 -9.63 12.69 10.17
CA LEU A 7 -8.32 12.07 9.93
C LEU A 7 -7.63 12.61 8.66
N GLY A 8 -8.23 13.56 7.95
CA GLY A 8 -7.67 14.10 6.70
C GLY A 8 -7.67 13.09 5.54
N LEU A 9 -8.53 12.07 5.61
CA LEU A 9 -8.67 11.05 4.57
C LEU A 9 -9.67 11.52 3.52
N GLU A 10 -9.21 11.73 2.29
CA GLU A 10 -10.01 12.18 1.17
C GLU A 10 -9.71 11.36 -0.07
N LEU A 11 -10.77 10.77 -0.66
CA LEU A 11 -10.63 9.98 -1.88
C LEU A 11 -10.29 10.88 -3.07
N GLN A 12 -9.19 10.56 -3.74
CA GLN A 12 -8.89 11.14 -5.03
C GLN A 12 -9.56 10.33 -6.14
N PRO A 13 -9.97 10.93 -7.26
CA PRO A 13 -10.50 10.17 -8.40
C PRO A 13 -9.58 9.02 -8.80
N TRP A 14 -10.16 7.89 -9.22
CA TRP A 14 -9.37 6.78 -9.71
C TRP A 14 -8.43 7.21 -10.84
N ARG A 15 -7.17 6.79 -10.75
CA ARG A 15 -6.09 7.13 -11.68
C ARG A 15 -6.00 8.63 -11.94
N ALA A 16 -6.05 9.44 -10.89
CA ALA A 16 -5.77 10.86 -11.04
C ALA A 16 -4.49 11.05 -11.88
N ASN A 17 -4.60 11.80 -12.99
CA ASN A 17 -3.54 12.02 -13.98
C ASN A 17 -3.06 10.74 -14.72
N SER A 18 -3.97 9.82 -15.01
CA SER A 18 -3.66 8.48 -15.60
C SER A 18 -3.02 8.53 -16.99
N ASP A 19 -3.21 9.59 -17.76
CA ASP A 19 -2.57 9.84 -19.06
C ASP A 19 -1.03 9.86 -19.00
N LYS A 20 -0.46 10.11 -17.83
CA LYS A 20 0.98 10.12 -17.57
C LYS A 20 1.46 8.91 -16.77
N ALA A 21 0.54 8.05 -16.32
CA ALA A 21 0.89 6.95 -15.44
C ALA A 21 1.64 5.83 -16.20
N GLU A 22 2.82 5.50 -15.72
CA GLU A 22 3.74 4.56 -16.37
C GLU A 22 4.22 3.44 -15.46
N TYR A 23 4.37 3.70 -14.16
CA TYR A 23 5.13 2.82 -13.25
C TYR A 23 4.27 1.85 -12.47
N ILE A 24 4.80 0.65 -12.29
CA ILE A 24 4.29 -0.27 -11.27
C ILE A 24 5.12 -0.09 -10.00
N VAL A 25 4.48 0.39 -8.93
CA VAL A 25 5.15 0.59 -7.65
C VAL A 25 5.04 -0.67 -6.81
N LEU A 26 6.14 -1.37 -6.61
CA LEU A 26 6.23 -2.54 -5.73
C LEU A 26 6.71 -2.08 -4.36
N CYS A 27 5.86 -2.20 -3.35
CA CYS A 27 6.13 -1.78 -1.98
C CYS A 27 6.55 -2.96 -1.11
N GLY A 28 7.68 -2.82 -0.45
CA GLY A 28 8.14 -3.77 0.56
C GLY A 28 7.32 -3.70 1.85
N GLN A 29 7.44 -4.75 2.65
CA GLN A 29 6.82 -4.86 3.97
C GLN A 29 7.86 -5.26 5.02
N HIS A 30 7.57 -5.00 6.29
CA HIS A 30 8.41 -5.48 7.38
C HIS A 30 8.22 -7.00 7.55
N ASP A 31 9.27 -7.78 7.34
CA ASP A 31 9.24 -9.24 7.34
C ASP A 31 9.01 -9.89 8.73
N LYS A 32 9.07 -9.08 9.80
CA LYS A 32 8.76 -9.50 11.17
C LYS A 32 7.35 -9.11 11.63
N SER A 33 6.53 -8.55 10.72
CA SER A 33 5.14 -8.25 11.04
C SER A 33 4.31 -9.54 11.18
N LEU A 34 3.26 -9.50 12.02
CA LEU A 34 2.36 -10.64 12.19
C LEU A 34 1.72 -11.07 10.87
N GLN A 35 1.39 -10.11 10.00
CA GLN A 35 0.81 -10.37 8.68
C GLN A 35 1.76 -11.07 7.71
N TRP A 36 3.07 -11.17 8.06
CA TRP A 36 4.05 -11.88 7.24
C TRP A 36 4.27 -13.33 7.69
N GLN A 37 3.62 -13.74 8.79
CA GLN A 37 3.74 -15.13 9.28
C GLN A 37 3.21 -16.13 8.23
N GLY A 38 3.99 -17.17 7.97
CA GLY A 38 3.67 -18.17 6.95
C GLY A 38 4.04 -17.76 5.52
N MET A 39 4.47 -16.54 5.29
CA MET A 39 4.92 -16.05 4.00
C MET A 39 6.36 -16.51 3.70
N PRO A 40 6.73 -16.61 2.41
CA PRO A 40 8.12 -16.86 2.03
C PRO A 40 9.06 -15.77 2.54
N PRO A 41 10.37 -16.01 2.61
CA PRO A 41 11.35 -14.95 2.89
C PRO A 41 11.09 -13.73 2.01
N LEU A 42 11.10 -12.53 2.59
CA LEU A 42 10.70 -11.29 1.90
C LEU A 42 11.43 -11.09 0.56
N GLY A 43 12.74 -11.34 0.52
CA GLY A 43 13.51 -11.21 -0.71
C GLY A 43 13.09 -12.19 -1.81
N LYS A 44 12.65 -13.40 -1.44
CA LYS A 44 12.10 -14.36 -2.40
C LYS A 44 10.77 -13.85 -2.95
N TRP A 45 9.87 -13.41 -2.08
CA TRP A 45 8.58 -12.86 -2.46
C TRP A 45 8.74 -11.67 -3.42
N VAL A 46 9.61 -10.71 -3.09
CA VAL A 46 9.89 -9.54 -3.94
C VAL A 46 10.43 -9.98 -5.31
N SER A 47 11.40 -10.89 -5.33
CA SER A 47 11.97 -11.41 -6.58
C SER A 47 10.93 -12.11 -7.44
N ASP A 48 10.10 -12.95 -6.85
CA ASP A 48 9.06 -13.69 -7.57
C ASP A 48 7.96 -12.75 -8.08
N THR A 49 7.56 -11.74 -7.29
CA THR A 49 6.62 -10.70 -7.69
C THR A 49 7.16 -9.87 -8.85
N MET A 50 8.41 -9.42 -8.81
CA MET A 50 9.04 -8.71 -9.93
C MET A 50 9.03 -9.53 -11.22
N LYS A 51 9.33 -10.82 -11.12
CA LYS A 51 9.27 -11.74 -12.28
C LYS A 51 7.83 -11.89 -12.80
N ALA A 52 6.85 -11.97 -11.90
CA ALA A 52 5.45 -12.06 -12.28
C ALA A 52 4.97 -10.78 -12.99
N ILE A 53 5.31 -9.60 -12.47
CA ILE A 53 5.01 -8.32 -13.11
C ILE A 53 5.56 -8.29 -14.54
N ARG A 54 6.83 -8.65 -14.74
CA ARG A 54 7.49 -8.62 -16.06
C ARG A 54 6.89 -9.56 -17.09
N LYS A 55 6.13 -10.58 -16.67
CA LYS A 55 5.42 -11.48 -17.59
C LYS A 55 4.15 -10.86 -18.17
N VAL A 56 3.56 -9.91 -17.46
CA VAL A 56 2.22 -9.39 -17.74
C VAL A 56 2.19 -7.95 -18.21
N THR A 57 3.26 -7.19 -17.95
CA THR A 57 3.37 -5.79 -18.38
C THR A 57 4.81 -5.38 -18.69
N PRO A 58 5.03 -4.54 -19.72
CA PRO A 58 6.33 -3.94 -20.00
C PRO A 58 6.63 -2.71 -19.13
N ARG A 59 5.71 -2.29 -18.25
CA ARG A 59 5.87 -1.07 -17.46
C ARG A 59 7.08 -1.14 -16.55
N PRO A 60 7.84 -0.05 -16.41
CA PRO A 60 8.95 0.01 -15.45
C PRO A 60 8.47 -0.25 -14.03
N ILE A 61 9.29 -0.93 -13.24
CA ILE A 61 9.03 -1.22 -11.83
C ILE A 61 9.77 -0.20 -10.98
N VAL A 62 9.06 0.45 -10.07
CA VAL A 62 9.62 1.24 -8.97
C VAL A 62 9.62 0.36 -7.72
N TRP A 63 10.80 0.09 -7.17
CA TRP A 63 10.94 -0.61 -5.90
C TRP A 63 11.00 0.40 -4.75
N ARG A 64 10.03 0.30 -3.87
CA ARG A 64 9.92 1.10 -2.64
C ARG A 64 10.11 0.19 -1.44
N ALA A 65 11.33 0.17 -0.91
CA ALA A 65 11.68 -0.68 0.23
C ALA A 65 11.00 -0.21 1.51
N HIS A 66 10.66 -1.17 2.39
CA HIS A 66 10.25 -0.82 3.76
C HIS A 66 11.48 -0.29 4.55
N PRO A 67 11.36 0.82 5.31
CA PRO A 67 12.50 1.43 6.00
C PRO A 67 13.28 0.49 6.91
N ARG A 68 12.59 -0.46 7.55
CA ARG A 68 13.18 -1.46 8.46
C ARG A 68 13.55 -2.79 7.80
N ALA A 69 13.29 -2.94 6.49
CA ALA A 69 13.62 -4.13 5.70
C ALA A 69 14.07 -3.72 4.28
N PRO A 70 15.21 -3.02 4.14
CA PRO A 70 15.61 -2.38 2.89
C PRO A 70 16.02 -3.33 1.76
N LEU A 71 16.38 -4.60 2.07
CA LEU A 71 16.80 -5.62 1.08
C LEU A 71 17.87 -5.09 0.09
N GLN A 72 18.93 -4.51 0.60
CA GLN A 72 19.99 -3.85 -0.18
C GLN A 72 20.57 -4.71 -1.32
N TYR A 73 20.62 -6.05 -1.14
CA TYR A 73 21.12 -6.97 -2.17
C TYR A 73 20.24 -7.00 -3.43
N LEU A 74 18.94 -6.75 -3.33
CA LEU A 74 18.05 -6.66 -4.50
C LEU A 74 18.41 -5.44 -5.35
N GLU A 75 18.96 -4.41 -4.74
CA GLU A 75 19.37 -3.21 -5.43
C GLU A 75 20.54 -3.45 -6.40
N THR A 76 21.37 -4.43 -6.14
CA THR A 76 22.47 -4.83 -7.04
C THR A 76 22.03 -5.84 -8.08
N GLN A 77 21.04 -6.68 -7.74
CA GLN A 77 20.55 -7.76 -8.61
C GLN A 77 19.63 -7.26 -9.74
N TYR A 78 18.80 -6.24 -9.46
CA TYR A 78 17.81 -5.70 -10.41
C TYR A 78 18.18 -4.28 -10.83
N LYS A 79 19.14 -4.16 -11.77
CA LYS A 79 19.65 -2.87 -12.23
C LYS A 79 18.64 -2.05 -13.05
N ASP A 80 17.64 -2.71 -13.63
CA ASP A 80 16.58 -2.14 -14.46
C ASP A 80 15.36 -1.67 -13.63
N VAL A 81 15.38 -1.89 -12.32
CA VAL A 81 14.34 -1.42 -11.40
C VAL A 81 14.71 -0.05 -10.85
N ILE A 82 13.77 0.88 -10.93
CA ILE A 82 13.90 2.21 -10.34
C ILE A 82 13.80 2.08 -8.82
N LYS A 83 14.75 2.63 -8.09
CA LYS A 83 14.79 2.54 -6.63
C LYS A 83 14.29 3.83 -6.04
N GLU A 84 13.30 3.73 -5.19
CA GLU A 84 12.76 4.85 -4.43
C GLU A 84 12.98 4.60 -2.94
N PRO A 85 14.03 5.20 -2.36
CA PRO A 85 14.33 5.02 -0.94
C PRO A 85 13.26 5.67 -0.06
N PRO A 86 12.98 5.11 1.14
CA PRO A 86 12.04 5.72 2.07
C PRO A 86 12.55 7.09 2.52
N VAL A 87 11.70 8.10 2.46
CA VAL A 87 12.00 9.47 2.89
C VAL A 87 11.37 9.70 4.27
N LYS A 88 12.20 9.87 5.29
CA LYS A 88 11.74 10.14 6.65
C LYS A 88 11.16 11.55 6.75
N LEU A 89 10.01 11.69 7.37
CA LEU A 89 9.40 13.00 7.63
C LEU A 89 10.12 13.70 8.79
N GLN A 90 10.46 14.97 8.59
CA GLN A 90 11.11 15.78 9.62
C GLN A 90 10.20 15.97 10.83
N GLY A 91 10.79 15.99 12.02
CA GLY A 91 10.06 16.19 13.27
C GLY A 91 9.24 14.99 13.76
N THR A 92 9.30 13.86 13.08
CA THR A 92 8.62 12.62 13.49
C THR A 92 9.61 11.54 13.97
N TYR A 93 9.14 10.67 14.87
CA TYR A 93 9.97 9.58 15.39
C TYR A 93 10.24 8.52 14.31
N ASP A 94 9.19 8.03 13.63
CA ASP A 94 9.27 6.92 12.69
C ASP A 94 8.21 7.01 11.58
N SER A 95 7.95 8.20 11.07
CA SER A 95 7.03 8.42 9.96
C SER A 95 7.79 8.69 8.67
N TYR A 96 7.27 8.15 7.58
CA TYR A 96 7.87 8.22 6.25
C TYR A 96 6.85 8.73 5.24
N ASP A 97 7.36 9.38 4.21
CA ASP A 97 6.54 9.87 3.11
C ASP A 97 5.93 8.67 2.34
N GLN A 98 4.61 8.65 2.26
CA GLN A 98 3.83 7.61 1.59
C GLN A 98 3.12 8.17 0.35
N ARG A 99 3.72 9.18 -0.28
CA ARG A 99 3.16 9.79 -1.49
C ARG A 99 3.12 8.82 -2.66
N PHE A 100 2.11 9.03 -3.48
CA PHE A 100 2.02 8.49 -4.83
C PHE A 100 1.88 9.66 -5.79
N ASP A 101 2.53 9.57 -6.94
CA ASP A 101 2.51 10.66 -7.92
C ASP A 101 1.69 10.31 -9.19
N ALA A 102 1.68 11.24 -10.14
CA ALA A 102 0.94 11.09 -11.38
C ALA A 102 1.46 9.92 -12.25
N LEU A 103 2.74 9.56 -12.10
CA LEU A 103 3.38 8.51 -12.90
C LEU A 103 3.08 7.09 -12.40
N ASP A 104 2.52 6.94 -11.19
CA ASP A 104 2.19 5.64 -10.63
C ASP A 104 0.93 5.07 -11.29
N TRP A 105 1.07 3.95 -12.02
CA TRP A 105 -0.03 3.25 -12.68
C TRP A 105 -0.81 2.36 -11.72
N ALA A 106 -0.10 1.50 -11.01
CA ALA A 106 -0.67 0.61 -10.01
C ALA A 106 0.35 0.35 -8.90
N VAL A 107 -0.14 -0.01 -7.72
CA VAL A 107 0.66 -0.30 -6.53
C VAL A 107 0.52 -1.76 -6.16
N ILE A 108 1.62 -2.43 -5.87
CA ILE A 108 1.63 -3.81 -5.39
C ILE A 108 2.18 -3.83 -3.97
N SER A 109 1.41 -4.38 -3.05
CA SER A 109 1.78 -4.48 -1.63
C SER A 109 1.05 -5.65 -1.00
N TYR A 110 1.70 -6.49 -0.21
CA TYR A 110 0.99 -7.63 0.38
C TYR A 110 -0.07 -7.17 1.40
N SER A 111 0.33 -6.61 2.53
CA SER A 111 -0.59 -6.12 3.58
C SER A 111 -0.09 -4.83 4.24
N SER A 112 0.87 -4.15 3.65
CA SER A 112 1.38 -2.87 4.14
C SER A 112 0.34 -1.76 3.92
N ASN A 113 0.36 -0.74 4.77
CA ASN A 113 -0.47 0.47 4.64
C ASN A 113 -0.32 1.19 3.29
N MET A 114 0.69 0.86 2.49
CA MET A 114 0.83 1.39 1.13
C MET A 114 -0.35 1.00 0.24
N GLY A 115 -0.98 -0.17 0.46
CA GLY A 115 -2.21 -0.58 -0.26
C GLY A 115 -3.38 0.38 0.00
N PRO A 116 -3.87 0.55 1.24
CA PRO A 116 -4.91 1.52 1.57
C PRO A 116 -4.59 2.95 1.12
N HIS A 117 -3.37 3.43 1.34
CA HIS A 117 -2.96 4.76 0.90
C HIS A 117 -3.02 4.93 -0.62
N ALA A 118 -2.62 3.92 -1.39
CA ALA A 118 -2.75 3.94 -2.85
C ALA A 118 -4.22 4.07 -3.27
N ILE A 119 -5.10 3.27 -2.68
CA ILE A 119 -6.55 3.31 -2.93
C ILE A 119 -7.10 4.71 -2.65
N ILE A 120 -6.79 5.31 -1.50
CA ILE A 120 -7.23 6.66 -1.15
C ILE A 120 -6.74 7.68 -2.18
N ARG A 121 -5.51 7.54 -2.67
CA ARG A 121 -4.90 8.41 -3.69
C ARG A 121 -5.35 8.11 -5.13
N GLY A 122 -6.34 7.25 -5.33
CA GLY A 122 -6.87 6.92 -6.65
C GLY A 122 -5.98 6.03 -7.49
N LYS A 123 -5.06 5.28 -6.86
CA LYS A 123 -4.21 4.31 -7.54
C LYS A 123 -4.72 2.90 -7.28
N PRO A 124 -4.97 2.08 -8.32
CA PRO A 124 -5.32 0.68 -8.12
C PRO A 124 -4.23 -0.04 -7.34
N ALA A 125 -4.62 -0.80 -6.33
CA ALA A 125 -3.69 -1.59 -5.54
C ALA A 125 -3.94 -3.09 -5.73
N PHE A 126 -2.87 -3.86 -5.88
CA PHE A 126 -2.85 -5.32 -5.86
C PHE A 126 -2.34 -5.75 -4.49
N VAL A 127 -3.18 -6.43 -3.73
CA VAL A 127 -2.94 -6.70 -2.31
C VAL A 127 -3.25 -8.15 -1.95
N GLY A 128 -2.69 -8.62 -0.84
CA GLY A 128 -3.04 -9.92 -0.26
C GLY A 128 -4.31 -9.83 0.61
N GLU A 129 -4.92 -10.97 0.90
CA GLU A 129 -6.16 -11.10 1.67
C GLU A 129 -6.12 -10.43 3.06
N SER A 130 -4.94 -10.36 3.68
CA SER A 130 -4.77 -9.71 4.99
C SER A 130 -4.63 -8.19 4.93
N SER A 131 -4.72 -7.58 3.75
CA SER A 131 -4.67 -6.13 3.59
C SER A 131 -5.99 -5.47 3.95
N LEU A 132 -5.95 -4.34 4.63
CA LEU A 132 -7.12 -3.49 4.85
C LEU A 132 -7.73 -2.92 3.55
N ALA A 133 -7.03 -3.04 2.42
CA ALA A 133 -7.51 -2.65 1.09
C ALA A 133 -8.12 -3.83 0.30
N TRP A 134 -8.26 -5.03 0.89
CA TRP A 134 -8.69 -6.23 0.17
C TRP A 134 -10.03 -6.05 -0.56
N ASP A 135 -11.03 -5.50 0.12
CA ASP A 135 -12.41 -5.39 -0.40
C ASP A 135 -12.54 -4.44 -1.61
N VAL A 136 -11.60 -3.53 -1.78
CA VAL A 136 -11.59 -2.52 -2.87
C VAL A 136 -10.34 -2.60 -3.73
N GLY A 137 -9.44 -3.51 -3.40
CA GLY A 137 -8.20 -3.79 -4.13
C GLY A 137 -8.38 -4.85 -5.20
N ASN A 138 -7.26 -5.21 -5.82
CA ASN A 138 -7.13 -6.33 -6.73
C ASN A 138 -6.32 -7.44 -6.05
N ASP A 139 -6.63 -8.69 -6.34
CA ASP A 139 -5.88 -9.82 -5.82
C ASP A 139 -4.46 -9.85 -6.38
N ILE A 140 -3.47 -9.83 -5.50
CA ILE A 140 -2.04 -9.88 -5.86
C ILE A 140 -1.65 -11.18 -6.58
N ASN A 141 -2.44 -12.24 -6.42
CA ASN A 141 -2.21 -13.50 -7.13
C ASN A 141 -2.70 -13.44 -8.59
N ASN A 142 -3.43 -12.40 -8.98
CA ASN A 142 -3.98 -12.20 -10.32
C ASN A 142 -3.42 -10.94 -10.99
N LEU A 143 -2.08 -10.88 -11.14
CA LEU A 143 -1.41 -9.75 -11.79
C LEU A 143 -1.68 -9.64 -13.30
N GLU A 144 -2.33 -10.61 -13.92
CA GLU A 144 -2.74 -10.54 -15.33
C GLU A 144 -3.67 -9.36 -15.61
N ASN A 145 -4.42 -8.92 -14.58
CA ASN A 145 -5.31 -7.77 -14.67
C ASN A 145 -4.61 -6.41 -14.46
N ILE A 146 -3.28 -6.37 -14.38
CA ILE A 146 -2.55 -5.14 -14.01
C ILE A 146 -2.77 -3.98 -15.00
N GLU A 147 -3.03 -4.28 -16.28
CA GLU A 147 -3.35 -3.27 -17.28
C GLU A 147 -4.82 -2.84 -17.25
N ASN A 148 -5.71 -3.67 -16.68
CA ASN A 148 -7.14 -3.40 -16.53
C ASN A 148 -7.62 -3.70 -15.10
N PRO A 149 -7.08 -3.02 -14.09
CA PRO A 149 -7.40 -3.29 -12.69
C PRO A 149 -8.84 -2.89 -12.36
N ILE A 150 -9.42 -3.60 -11.40
CA ILE A 150 -10.72 -3.25 -10.83
C ILE A 150 -10.58 -1.93 -10.06
N MET A 151 -11.53 -1.03 -10.24
CA MET A 151 -11.61 0.28 -9.59
C MET A 151 -13.05 0.52 -9.10
N PRO A 152 -13.48 -0.16 -8.03
CA PRO A 152 -14.85 -0.11 -7.52
C PRO A 152 -15.14 1.21 -6.82
N ASP A 153 -16.43 1.42 -6.46
CA ASP A 153 -16.79 2.41 -5.45
C ASP A 153 -16.11 2.05 -4.12
N ARG A 154 -15.64 3.05 -3.40
CA ARG A 154 -14.84 2.89 -2.17
C ARG A 154 -15.23 3.89 -1.06
N GLU A 155 -16.37 4.57 -1.20
CA GLU A 155 -16.80 5.51 -0.17
C GLU A 155 -17.15 4.80 1.13
N GLN A 156 -17.88 3.68 1.06
CA GLN A 156 -18.20 2.91 2.26
C GLN A 156 -16.92 2.31 2.87
N TRP A 157 -16.04 1.76 2.05
CA TRP A 157 -14.75 1.25 2.53
C TRP A 157 -13.93 2.33 3.25
N LEU A 158 -13.87 3.57 2.73
CA LEU A 158 -13.16 4.65 3.40
C LEU A 158 -13.78 4.97 4.77
N ASN A 159 -15.11 4.88 4.86
CA ASN A 159 -15.82 5.07 6.10
C ASN A 159 -15.42 4.03 7.16
N ASP A 160 -15.32 2.78 6.76
CA ASP A 160 -14.94 1.66 7.63
C ASP A 160 -13.44 1.73 7.96
N TYR A 161 -12.60 2.00 6.96
CA TYR A 161 -11.16 2.20 7.14
C TYR A 161 -10.84 3.30 8.15
N ALA A 162 -11.59 4.41 8.14
CA ALA A 162 -11.39 5.50 9.09
C ALA A 162 -11.57 5.09 10.57
N TRP A 163 -12.19 3.94 10.85
CA TRP A 163 -12.32 3.37 12.19
C TRP A 163 -11.19 2.40 12.55
N THR A 164 -10.25 2.15 11.67
CA THR A 164 -9.03 1.41 11.97
C THR A 164 -7.89 2.30 12.48
N GLU A 165 -8.05 3.62 12.38
CA GLU A 165 -7.05 4.61 12.79
C GLU A 165 -7.61 5.53 13.87
N TYR A 166 -6.75 5.91 14.84
CA TYR A 166 -7.10 6.77 15.96
C TYR A 166 -6.03 7.82 16.17
N THR A 167 -6.44 9.04 16.53
CA THR A 167 -5.50 10.08 16.95
C THR A 167 -4.93 9.78 18.32
N ILE A 168 -3.84 10.44 18.70
CA ILE A 168 -3.24 10.29 20.04
C ILE A 168 -4.22 10.71 21.12
N GLU A 169 -5.00 11.78 20.87
CA GLU A 169 -6.04 12.27 21.77
C GLU A 169 -7.12 11.21 21.99
N GLU A 170 -7.63 10.61 20.93
CA GLU A 170 -8.64 9.55 21.00
C GLU A 170 -8.13 8.32 21.75
N ILE A 171 -6.85 7.97 21.56
CA ILE A 171 -6.21 6.87 22.30
C ILE A 171 -6.11 7.22 23.78
N SER A 172 -5.72 8.46 24.13
CA SER A 172 -5.61 8.93 25.51
C SER A 172 -6.95 8.99 26.24
N GLU A 173 -8.04 9.23 25.51
CA GLU A 173 -9.43 9.22 26.00
C GLU A 173 -10.05 7.80 26.05
N GLY A 174 -9.33 6.80 25.59
CA GLY A 174 -9.76 5.40 25.61
C GLY A 174 -10.78 5.02 24.54
N LEU A 175 -10.97 5.85 23.50
CA LEU A 175 -11.95 5.60 22.44
C LEU A 175 -11.78 4.21 21.77
N PRO A 176 -10.57 3.72 21.43
CA PRO A 176 -10.39 2.38 20.86
C PRO A 176 -10.90 1.28 21.79
N LEU A 177 -10.69 1.38 23.09
CA LEU A 177 -11.14 0.39 24.07
C LEU A 177 -12.66 0.37 24.17
N ASN A 178 -13.30 1.53 24.19
CA ASN A 178 -14.77 1.63 24.20
C ASN A 178 -15.37 0.97 22.96
N TYR A 179 -14.78 1.18 21.78
CA TYR A 179 -15.24 0.53 20.55
C TYR A 179 -15.07 -0.98 20.59
N LEU A 180 -13.91 -1.49 21.01
CA LEU A 180 -13.64 -2.93 21.11
C LEU A 180 -14.58 -3.61 22.11
N THR A 181 -14.93 -2.98 23.23
CA THR A 181 -15.85 -3.55 24.22
C THR A 181 -17.30 -3.62 23.73
N THR A 182 -17.69 -2.86 22.71
CA THR A 182 -19.02 -2.98 22.09
C THR A 182 -19.13 -4.11 21.08
N LEU A 183 -17.99 -4.69 20.66
CA LEU A 183 -17.94 -5.82 19.72
C LEU A 183 -17.88 -7.19 20.43
N LEU A 184 -17.68 -7.22 21.75
CA LEU A 184 -17.66 -8.43 22.60
C LEU A 184 -19.03 -8.66 23.24
#